data_bc44319e8b0875a51d4267cc9ef0467d
#
_entry.id   bc44319e8b0875a51d4267cc9ef0467d
#
_cell.length_a   1.000
_cell.length_b   1.000
_cell.length_c   1.000
_cell.angle_alpha   90.00
_cell.angle_beta   90.00
_cell.angle_gamma   90.00
#
_symmetry.space_group_name_H-M   'P 1'
#
loop_
_entity.id
_entity.type
_entity.pdbx_description
1 polymer ?
#
loop_
_entity_poly.entity_id
_entity_poly.type
_entity_poly.pdbx_seq_one_letter_code
_entity_poly.pdbx_strand_id
1 'polypeptide(L)'
;ILAIGFASALIRFFQDYSTYKFNQSLKSKLFSTATVIRNGKEKNIKTEDIVLGDIVHLNAGSIIPADVMILESKDLFLNQSVFTGESTPIEKKDSYIPSNEIFSLSNICLMGTSVISGKATGVVISTGFSTYLGNMGKQIDNKKEITNFEKGMNNITKLLIKYMLVVSIAVFIIYALIRKDVLEAILFALSVAVGITPTMLPM
;
A
#
# COMPACT_ATOMS: atom_id res chain seq x y z
N ILE A 1 -33.25 10.01 18.61
CA ILE A 1 -32.30 10.54 17.63
C ILE A 1 -30.87 10.30 18.12
N LEU A 2 -30.49 10.72 19.33
CA LEU A 2 -29.15 10.48 19.90
C LEU A 2 -28.82 8.98 19.98
N ALA A 3 -29.78 8.13 20.37
CA ALA A 3 -29.58 6.68 20.40
C ALA A 3 -29.32 6.07 19.01
N ILE A 4 -30.02 6.55 17.99
CA ILE A 4 -29.81 6.11 16.59
C ILE A 4 -28.44 6.56 16.09
N GLY A 5 -28.03 7.80 16.37
CA GLY A 5 -26.71 8.32 16.02
C GLY A 5 -25.58 7.52 16.70
N PHE A 6 -25.74 7.21 17.98
CA PHE A 6 -24.78 6.41 18.74
C PHE A 6 -24.71 4.96 18.21
N ALA A 7 -25.87 4.34 17.93
CA ALA A 7 -25.92 3.00 17.33
C ALA A 7 -25.24 2.96 15.96
N SER A 8 -25.48 3.96 15.10
CA SER A 8 -24.83 4.07 13.78
C SER A 8 -23.31 4.23 13.89
N ALA A 9 -22.85 5.04 14.83
CA ALA A 9 -21.42 5.22 15.10
C ALA A 9 -20.76 3.93 15.58
N LEU A 10 -21.43 3.18 16.47
CA LEU A 10 -20.95 1.88 16.95
C LEU A 10 -20.86 0.85 15.81
N ILE A 11 -21.89 0.74 14.99
CA ILE A 11 -21.90 -0.19 13.84
C ILE A 11 -20.72 0.14 12.90
N ARG A 12 -20.54 1.41 12.59
CA ARG A 12 -19.44 1.87 11.73
C ARG A 12 -18.07 1.55 12.32
N PHE A 13 -17.88 1.82 13.59
CA PHE A 13 -16.65 1.47 14.31
C PHE A 13 -16.34 -0.03 14.23
N PHE A 14 -17.33 -0.89 14.45
CA PHE A 14 -17.14 -2.34 14.35
C PHE A 14 -16.82 -2.79 12.92
N GLN A 15 -17.45 -2.19 11.91
CA GLN A 15 -17.16 -2.47 10.50
C GLN A 15 -15.71 -2.06 10.14
N ASP A 16 -15.30 -0.85 10.49
CA ASP A 16 -13.97 -0.34 10.22
C ASP A 16 -12.89 -1.17 10.95
N TYR A 17 -13.13 -1.53 12.21
CA TYR A 17 -12.25 -2.39 12.99
C TYR A 17 -12.13 -3.81 12.39
N SER A 18 -13.24 -4.39 11.95
CA SER A 18 -13.25 -5.69 11.29
C SER A 18 -12.46 -5.66 9.97
N THR A 19 -12.69 -4.63 9.16
CA THR A 19 -11.98 -4.42 7.89
C THR A 19 -10.48 -4.21 8.12
N TYR A 20 -10.10 -3.42 9.10
CA TYR A 20 -8.70 -3.22 9.49
C TYR A 20 -8.01 -4.54 9.89
N LYS A 21 -8.65 -5.32 10.76
CA LYS A 21 -8.14 -6.62 11.20
C LYS A 21 -8.01 -7.62 10.04
N PHE A 22 -8.99 -7.64 9.14
CA PHE A 22 -8.96 -8.47 7.95
C PHE A 22 -7.80 -8.09 7.01
N ASN A 23 -7.61 -6.80 6.76
CA ASN A 23 -6.50 -6.28 5.94
C ASN A 23 -5.13 -6.62 6.56
N GLN A 24 -4.98 -6.51 7.88
CA GLN A 24 -3.75 -6.96 8.56
C GLN A 24 -3.52 -8.47 8.40
N SER A 25 -4.56 -9.28 8.52
CA SER A 25 -4.47 -10.73 8.32
C SER A 25 -4.09 -11.09 6.89
N LEU A 26 -4.59 -10.37 5.89
CA LEU A 26 -4.18 -10.55 4.50
C LEU A 26 -2.71 -10.18 4.29
N LYS A 27 -2.29 -9.02 4.79
CA LYS A 27 -0.87 -8.61 4.72
C LYS A 27 0.05 -9.68 5.32
N SER A 28 -0.29 -10.22 6.50
CA SER A 28 0.54 -11.25 7.16
C SER A 28 0.64 -12.56 6.37
N LYS A 29 -0.33 -12.88 5.51
CA LYS A 29 -0.32 -14.08 4.64
C LYS A 29 0.43 -13.86 3.33
N LEU A 30 0.68 -12.62 2.96
CA LEU A 30 1.38 -12.24 1.72
C LEU A 30 2.89 -12.05 1.90
N PHE A 31 3.42 -12.31 3.10
CA PHE A 31 4.87 -12.23 3.30
C PHE A 31 5.57 -13.30 2.48
N SER A 32 6.34 -12.86 1.50
CA SER A 32 7.30 -13.71 0.84
C SER A 32 8.42 -14.06 1.82
N THR A 33 8.89 -15.29 1.75
CA THR A 33 10.04 -15.76 2.52
C THR A 33 11.24 -15.93 1.60
N ALA A 34 12.43 -15.77 2.14
CA ALA A 34 13.67 -16.00 1.43
C ALA A 34 14.58 -16.95 2.21
N THR A 35 15.30 -17.78 1.49
CA THR A 35 16.30 -18.66 2.09
C THR A 35 17.63 -17.92 2.17
N VAL A 36 18.12 -17.73 3.40
CA VAL A 36 19.41 -17.07 3.68
C VAL A 36 20.37 -18.02 4.39
N ILE A 37 21.67 -17.77 4.22
CA ILE A 37 22.73 -18.48 4.96
C ILE A 37 23.25 -17.54 6.04
N ARG A 38 23.01 -17.90 7.30
CA ARG A 38 23.57 -17.20 8.47
C ARG A 38 24.30 -18.21 9.36
N ASN A 39 25.53 -17.90 9.72
CA ASN A 39 26.41 -18.78 10.53
C ASN A 39 26.59 -20.18 9.90
N GLY A 40 26.71 -20.25 8.56
CA GLY A 40 26.88 -21.51 7.84
C GLY A 40 25.66 -22.43 7.78
N LYS A 41 24.49 -21.93 8.21
CA LYS A 41 23.22 -22.69 8.18
C LYS A 41 22.17 -21.95 7.34
N GLU A 42 21.46 -22.71 6.51
CA GLU A 42 20.30 -22.20 5.80
C GLU A 42 19.15 -21.94 6.77
N LYS A 43 18.52 -20.79 6.59
CA LYS A 43 17.32 -20.38 7.33
C LYS A 43 16.32 -19.75 6.37
N ASN A 44 15.06 -20.10 6.52
CA ASN A 44 13.99 -19.43 5.81
C ASN A 44 13.47 -18.29 6.69
N ILE A 45 13.63 -17.05 6.22
CA ILE A 45 13.24 -15.83 6.95
C ILE A 45 12.25 -15.03 6.12
N LYS A 46 11.51 -14.13 6.77
CA LYS A 46 10.67 -13.17 6.07
C LYS A 46 11.54 -12.20 5.29
N THR A 47 11.05 -11.79 4.12
CA THR A 47 11.75 -10.79 3.28
C THR A 47 12.03 -9.49 4.04
N GLU A 48 11.18 -9.13 5.02
CA GLU A 48 11.34 -7.95 5.88
C GLU A 48 12.56 -8.03 6.82
N ASP A 49 13.02 -9.25 7.14
CA ASP A 49 14.13 -9.50 8.08
C ASP A 49 15.49 -9.62 7.36
N ILE A 50 15.52 -9.40 6.04
CA ILE A 50 16.76 -9.42 5.24
C ILE A 50 17.53 -8.13 5.48
N VAL A 51 18.82 -8.28 5.72
CA VAL A 51 19.75 -7.17 5.93
C VAL A 51 20.88 -7.17 4.91
N LEU A 52 21.53 -6.02 4.75
CA LEU A 52 22.75 -5.87 3.95
C LEU A 52 23.81 -6.88 4.38
N GLY A 53 24.40 -7.56 3.39
CA GLY A 53 25.45 -8.57 3.62
C GLY A 53 24.91 -9.99 3.87
N ASP A 54 23.59 -10.20 3.95
CA ASP A 54 23.03 -11.56 3.97
C ASP A 54 23.39 -12.31 2.69
N ILE A 55 23.71 -13.59 2.83
CA ILE A 55 23.86 -14.50 1.69
C ILE A 55 22.52 -15.16 1.44
N VAL A 56 21.99 -15.00 0.22
CA VAL A 56 20.69 -15.56 -0.17
C VAL A 56 20.85 -16.66 -1.21
N HIS A 57 20.01 -17.70 -1.09
CA HIS A 57 19.84 -18.72 -2.11
C HIS A 57 18.64 -18.39 -2.99
N LEU A 58 18.88 -18.38 -4.29
CA LEU A 58 17.91 -18.11 -5.34
C LEU A 58 17.67 -19.41 -6.12
N ASN A 59 16.42 -19.85 -6.16
CA ASN A 59 16.02 -21.04 -6.89
C ASN A 59 14.89 -20.71 -7.87
N ALA A 60 14.69 -21.55 -8.89
CA ALA A 60 13.58 -21.41 -9.82
C ALA A 60 12.24 -21.24 -9.08
N GLY A 61 11.45 -20.25 -9.51
CA GLY A 61 10.20 -19.86 -8.86
C GLY A 61 10.35 -18.83 -7.72
N SER A 62 11.57 -18.53 -7.26
CA SER A 62 11.79 -17.50 -6.24
C SER A 62 11.61 -16.09 -6.81
N ILE A 63 11.10 -15.19 -5.98
CA ILE A 63 11.16 -13.75 -6.23
C ILE A 63 12.39 -13.21 -5.52
N ILE A 64 13.17 -12.36 -6.20
CA ILE A 64 14.37 -11.74 -5.65
C ILE A 64 13.95 -10.77 -4.52
N PRO A 65 14.40 -11.02 -3.27
CA PRO A 65 13.85 -10.33 -2.10
C PRO A 65 14.50 -8.97 -1.80
N ALA A 66 15.64 -8.70 -2.42
CA ALA A 66 16.45 -7.49 -2.25
C ALA A 66 17.32 -7.30 -3.49
N ASP A 67 18.07 -6.21 -3.62
CA ASP A 67 19.08 -6.16 -4.69
C ASP A 67 20.27 -7.02 -4.27
N VAL A 68 20.62 -7.99 -5.12
CA VAL A 68 21.57 -9.06 -4.83
C VAL A 68 22.67 -9.07 -5.87
N MET A 69 23.92 -9.14 -5.43
CA MET A 69 25.06 -9.42 -6.29
C MET A 69 25.33 -10.94 -6.27
N ILE A 70 25.42 -11.53 -7.45
CA ILE A 70 25.64 -12.97 -7.61
C ILE A 70 27.10 -13.30 -7.26
N LEU A 71 27.27 -14.31 -6.43
CA LEU A 71 28.57 -14.90 -6.08
C LEU A 71 28.84 -16.19 -6.89
N GLU A 72 27.78 -17.01 -7.03
CA GLU A 72 27.81 -18.24 -7.79
C GLU A 72 26.47 -18.42 -8.50
N SER A 73 26.45 -18.88 -9.75
CA SER A 73 25.25 -19.16 -10.49
C SER A 73 25.37 -20.40 -11.37
N LYS A 74 24.26 -21.08 -11.59
CA LYS A 74 24.13 -22.18 -12.55
C LYS A 74 22.83 -22.04 -13.32
N ASP A 75 22.97 -21.76 -14.63
CA ASP A 75 21.86 -21.63 -15.59
C ASP A 75 20.74 -20.70 -15.10
N LEU A 76 21.14 -19.57 -14.47
CA LEU A 76 20.23 -18.63 -13.86
C LEU A 76 19.59 -17.72 -14.92
N PHE A 77 18.28 -17.82 -15.08
CA PHE A 77 17.49 -16.95 -15.93
C PHE A 77 16.45 -16.21 -15.10
N LEU A 78 16.40 -14.89 -15.28
CA LEU A 78 15.46 -14.00 -14.59
C LEU A 78 14.46 -13.39 -15.54
N ASN A 79 13.23 -13.23 -15.08
CA ASN A 79 12.25 -12.36 -15.70
C ASN A 79 12.32 -10.98 -15.05
N GLN A 80 12.63 -9.97 -15.86
CA GLN A 80 12.74 -8.58 -15.43
C GLN A 80 11.59 -7.69 -15.95
N SER A 81 10.48 -8.30 -16.38
CA SER A 81 9.32 -7.59 -16.96
C SER A 81 8.74 -6.50 -16.05
N VAL A 82 8.92 -6.62 -14.74
CA VAL A 82 8.52 -5.59 -13.77
C VAL A 82 9.15 -4.23 -14.07
N PHE A 83 10.36 -4.23 -14.65
CA PHE A 83 11.12 -3.01 -14.96
C PHE A 83 11.12 -2.67 -16.45
N THR A 84 11.28 -3.69 -17.30
CA THR A 84 11.46 -3.51 -18.74
C THR A 84 10.17 -3.64 -19.53
N GLY A 85 9.15 -4.26 -18.95
CA GLY A 85 7.92 -4.66 -19.66
C GLY A 85 8.09 -5.89 -20.56
N GLU A 86 9.32 -6.38 -20.74
CA GLU A 86 9.63 -7.52 -21.60
C GLU A 86 9.65 -8.82 -20.80
N SER A 87 8.94 -9.85 -21.27
CA SER A 87 8.86 -11.14 -20.59
C SER A 87 9.99 -12.11 -20.97
N THR A 88 10.88 -11.72 -21.88
CA THR A 88 12.00 -12.58 -22.31
C THR A 88 12.97 -12.78 -21.13
N PRO A 89 13.27 -14.03 -20.74
CA PRO A 89 14.21 -14.31 -19.66
C PRO A 89 15.62 -13.86 -20.03
N ILE A 90 16.30 -13.24 -19.06
CA ILE A 90 17.69 -12.76 -19.22
C ILE A 90 18.60 -13.65 -18.38
N GLU A 91 19.67 -14.16 -19.00
CA GLU A 91 20.70 -14.92 -18.30
C GLU A 91 21.50 -14.02 -17.36
N LYS A 92 21.71 -14.47 -16.13
CA LYS A 92 22.55 -13.81 -15.13
C LYS A 92 23.69 -14.76 -14.70
N LYS A 93 24.88 -14.19 -14.54
CA LYS A 93 26.13 -14.92 -14.25
C LYS A 93 26.86 -14.24 -13.12
N ASP A 94 27.75 -14.96 -12.48
CA ASP A 94 28.69 -14.45 -11.47
C ASP A 94 29.78 -13.53 -12.04
N SER A 95 30.04 -13.61 -13.36
CA SER A 95 31.00 -12.76 -14.04
C SER A 95 30.44 -11.35 -14.29
N TYR A 96 31.23 -10.33 -13.95
CA TYR A 96 30.88 -8.95 -14.25
C TYR A 96 31.13 -8.64 -15.73
N ILE A 97 30.07 -8.27 -16.42
CA ILE A 97 30.12 -7.69 -17.77
C ILE A 97 29.67 -6.24 -17.66
N PRO A 98 30.53 -5.26 -17.97
CA PRO A 98 30.16 -3.85 -17.87
C PRO A 98 29.04 -3.51 -18.86
N SER A 99 28.03 -2.80 -18.38
CA SER A 99 26.93 -2.27 -19.16
C SER A 99 26.54 -0.90 -18.66
N ASN A 100 26.04 -0.05 -19.54
CA ASN A 100 25.53 1.27 -19.19
C ASN A 100 24.12 1.18 -18.55
N GLU A 101 23.45 0.06 -18.69
CA GLU A 101 22.11 -0.16 -18.15
C GLU A 101 22.16 -1.15 -17.00
N ILE A 102 21.56 -0.77 -15.87
CA ILE A 102 21.54 -1.60 -14.66
C ILE A 102 20.88 -2.97 -14.89
N PHE A 103 19.89 -3.03 -15.77
CA PHE A 103 19.17 -4.28 -16.11
C PHE A 103 20.04 -5.27 -16.88
N SER A 104 20.99 -4.77 -17.63
CA SER A 104 21.91 -5.55 -18.47
C SER A 104 23.14 -6.02 -17.71
N LEU A 105 23.37 -5.57 -16.46
CA LEU A 105 24.44 -6.09 -15.63
C LEU A 105 24.26 -7.57 -15.37
N SER A 106 25.27 -8.37 -15.71
CA SER A 106 25.20 -9.84 -15.65
C SER A 106 25.13 -10.38 -14.23
N ASN A 107 25.79 -9.73 -13.28
CA ASN A 107 25.97 -10.20 -11.91
C ASN A 107 25.05 -9.55 -10.87
N ILE A 108 24.06 -8.77 -11.30
CA ILE A 108 23.11 -8.10 -10.40
C ILE A 108 21.69 -8.59 -10.67
N CYS A 109 21.02 -9.01 -9.59
CA CYS A 109 19.61 -9.35 -9.55
C CYS A 109 18.86 -8.28 -8.77
N LEU A 110 17.87 -7.64 -9.38
CA LEU A 110 17.11 -6.56 -8.76
C LEU A 110 15.89 -7.09 -8.01
N MET A 111 15.58 -6.48 -6.88
CA MET A 111 14.40 -6.79 -6.07
C MET A 111 13.13 -6.80 -6.93
N GLY A 112 12.28 -7.81 -6.73
CA GLY A 112 10.98 -7.93 -7.41
C GLY A 112 11.03 -8.68 -8.74
N THR A 113 12.22 -9.01 -9.28
CA THR A 113 12.36 -9.91 -10.43
C THR A 113 12.16 -11.37 -10.01
N SER A 114 11.78 -12.24 -10.93
CA SER A 114 11.54 -13.66 -10.64
C SER A 114 12.54 -14.56 -11.33
N VAL A 115 12.97 -15.62 -10.63
CA VAL A 115 13.83 -16.66 -11.17
C VAL A 115 12.97 -17.61 -12.00
N ILE A 116 13.25 -17.71 -13.30
CA ILE A 116 12.56 -18.63 -14.21
C ILE A 116 13.17 -20.02 -14.16
N SER A 117 14.52 -20.08 -14.22
CA SER A 117 15.25 -21.33 -14.16
C SER A 117 16.60 -21.15 -13.50
N GLY A 118 17.25 -22.29 -13.16
CA GLY A 118 18.55 -22.30 -12.55
C GLY A 118 18.54 -22.00 -11.05
N LYS A 119 19.74 -21.77 -10.53
CA LYS A 119 19.97 -21.44 -9.12
C LYS A 119 21.17 -20.51 -8.98
N ALA A 120 21.18 -19.72 -7.91
CA ALA A 120 22.32 -18.88 -7.57
C ALA A 120 22.44 -18.70 -6.06
N THR A 121 23.65 -18.34 -5.65
CA THR A 121 23.95 -17.78 -4.34
C THR A 121 24.46 -16.37 -4.52
N GLY A 122 23.93 -15.42 -3.76
CA GLY A 122 24.33 -14.03 -3.89
C GLY A 122 24.32 -13.31 -2.55
N VAL A 123 24.98 -12.17 -2.52
CA VAL A 123 25.04 -11.28 -1.36
C VAL A 123 24.08 -10.11 -1.54
N VAL A 124 23.34 -9.79 -0.51
CA VAL A 124 22.43 -8.64 -0.47
C VAL A 124 23.23 -7.34 -0.42
N ILE A 125 23.06 -6.50 -1.44
CA ILE A 125 23.77 -5.21 -1.59
C ILE A 125 22.88 -4.00 -1.30
N SER A 126 21.56 -4.17 -1.32
CA SER A 126 20.60 -3.10 -1.00
C SER A 126 19.27 -3.69 -0.55
N THR A 127 18.59 -3.05 0.42
CA THR A 127 17.32 -3.51 0.99
C THR A 127 16.27 -2.41 1.06
N GLY A 128 15.00 -2.78 1.07
CA GLY A 128 13.87 -1.86 1.30
C GLY A 128 13.85 -0.69 0.31
N PHE A 129 13.73 0.51 0.86
CA PHE A 129 13.67 1.74 0.05
C PHE A 129 14.99 2.14 -0.62
N SER A 130 16.10 1.50 -0.29
CA SER A 130 17.39 1.73 -0.94
C SER A 130 17.58 0.87 -2.19
N THR A 131 16.75 -0.14 -2.42
CA THR A 131 16.75 -0.94 -3.64
C THR A 131 16.31 -0.12 -4.85
N TYR A 132 16.61 -0.61 -6.04
CA TYR A 132 16.17 0.03 -7.27
C TYR A 132 14.64 0.18 -7.32
N LEU A 133 13.90 -0.89 -6.99
CA LEU A 133 12.43 -0.89 -6.91
C LEU A 133 11.92 0.08 -5.84
N GLY A 134 12.55 0.09 -4.68
CA GLY A 134 12.19 0.98 -3.57
C GLY A 134 12.36 2.46 -3.91
N ASN A 135 13.42 2.81 -4.62
CA ASN A 135 13.64 4.17 -5.10
C ASN A 135 12.60 4.61 -6.14
N MET A 136 12.21 3.72 -7.05
CA MET A 136 11.11 3.99 -7.99
C MET A 136 9.79 4.22 -7.23
N GLY A 137 9.49 3.38 -6.23
CA GLY A 137 8.30 3.51 -5.39
C GLY A 137 8.21 4.87 -4.68
N LYS A 138 9.32 5.37 -4.11
CA LYS A 138 9.38 6.71 -3.51
C LYS A 138 9.06 7.84 -4.49
N GLN A 139 9.52 7.72 -5.73
CA GLN A 139 9.24 8.74 -6.75
C GLN A 139 7.77 8.78 -7.14
N ILE A 140 7.10 7.63 -7.13
CA ILE A 140 5.66 7.50 -7.42
C ILE A 140 4.84 8.05 -6.25
N ASP A 141 5.20 7.72 -5.01
CA ASP A 141 4.46 8.14 -3.81
C ASP A 141 4.52 9.67 -3.61
N ASN A 142 5.64 10.29 -3.95
CA ASN A 142 5.78 11.75 -3.96
C ASN A 142 4.94 12.46 -5.05
N LYS A 143 4.42 11.74 -6.03
CA LYS A 143 3.57 12.23 -7.13
C LYS A 143 2.14 11.73 -7.03
N LYS A 144 1.63 11.50 -5.82
CA LYS A 144 0.22 11.12 -5.63
C LYS A 144 -0.67 12.27 -6.09
N GLU A 145 -0.92 12.32 -7.39
CA GLU A 145 -1.88 13.28 -7.96
C GLU A 145 -3.29 12.83 -7.57
N ILE A 146 -3.99 13.74 -6.89
CA ILE A 146 -5.41 13.58 -6.58
C ILE A 146 -6.14 13.37 -7.91
N THR A 147 -6.77 12.22 -8.07
CA THR A 147 -7.49 11.89 -9.29
C THR A 147 -8.62 12.90 -9.55
N ASN A 148 -9.01 13.09 -10.83
CA ASN A 148 -10.15 13.95 -11.15
C ASN A 148 -11.44 13.46 -10.50
N PHE A 149 -11.59 12.15 -10.30
CA PHE A 149 -12.68 11.54 -9.55
C PHE A 149 -12.68 11.99 -8.09
N GLU A 150 -11.52 11.91 -7.42
CA GLU A 150 -11.36 12.34 -6.03
C GLU A 150 -11.61 13.84 -5.85
N LYS A 151 -11.13 14.67 -6.78
CA LYS A 151 -11.46 16.11 -6.83
C LYS A 151 -12.98 16.35 -6.97
N GLY A 152 -13.63 15.59 -7.86
CA GLY A 152 -15.07 15.64 -8.05
C GLY A 152 -15.83 15.25 -6.78
N MET A 153 -15.45 14.15 -6.13
CA MET A 153 -16.04 13.69 -4.86
C MET A 153 -15.87 14.72 -3.75
N ASN A 154 -14.69 15.31 -3.61
CA ASN A 154 -14.42 16.36 -2.63
C ASN A 154 -15.29 17.61 -2.86
N ASN A 155 -15.52 17.98 -4.11
CA ASN A 155 -16.38 19.11 -4.44
C ASN A 155 -17.85 18.82 -4.11
N ILE A 156 -18.35 17.62 -4.43
CA ILE A 156 -19.71 17.18 -4.06
C ILE A 156 -19.84 17.16 -2.53
N THR A 157 -18.88 16.61 -1.82
CA THR A 157 -18.90 16.57 -0.35
C THR A 157 -18.95 17.97 0.26
N LYS A 158 -18.14 18.91 -0.23
CA LYS A 158 -18.16 20.31 0.21
C LYS A 158 -19.52 20.98 -0.07
N LEU A 159 -20.12 20.69 -1.24
CA LEU A 159 -21.43 21.21 -1.61
C LEU A 159 -22.51 20.68 -0.67
N LEU A 160 -22.51 19.38 -0.38
CA LEU A 160 -23.46 18.75 0.55
C LEU A 160 -23.32 19.29 1.97
N ILE A 161 -22.09 19.48 2.47
CA ILE A 161 -21.85 20.09 3.79
C ILE A 161 -22.39 21.53 3.83
N LYS A 162 -22.13 22.32 2.79
CA LYS A 162 -22.64 23.70 2.68
C LYS A 162 -24.16 23.71 2.68
N TYR A 163 -24.79 22.82 1.89
CA TYR A 163 -26.25 22.70 1.84
C TYR A 163 -26.84 22.30 3.20
N MET A 164 -26.27 21.29 3.86
CA MET A 164 -26.65 20.84 5.19
C MET A 164 -26.61 22.01 6.21
N LEU A 165 -25.56 22.81 6.16
CA LEU A 165 -25.38 23.93 7.10
C LEU A 165 -26.44 25.02 6.85
N VAL A 166 -26.71 25.36 5.59
CA VAL A 166 -27.74 26.34 5.21
C VAL A 166 -29.13 25.89 5.67
N VAL A 167 -29.48 24.62 5.39
CA VAL A 167 -30.80 24.07 5.77
C VAL A 167 -30.93 24.01 7.29
N SER A 168 -29.88 23.58 8.02
CA SER A 168 -29.92 23.51 9.48
C SER A 168 -30.11 24.89 10.13
N ILE A 169 -29.43 25.92 9.61
CA ILE A 169 -29.59 27.31 10.09
C ILE A 169 -31.00 27.83 9.77
N ALA A 170 -31.52 27.59 8.57
CA ALA A 170 -32.86 27.99 8.19
C ALA A 170 -33.93 27.35 9.09
N VAL A 171 -33.81 26.06 9.36
CA VAL A 171 -34.70 25.32 10.27
C VAL A 171 -34.61 25.87 11.69
N PHE A 172 -33.41 26.16 12.17
CA PHE A 172 -33.21 26.79 13.49
C PHE A 172 -33.95 28.11 13.60
N ILE A 173 -33.78 29.01 12.63
CA ILE A 173 -34.42 30.35 12.62
C ILE A 173 -35.95 30.21 12.59
N ILE A 174 -36.48 29.39 11.69
CA ILE A 174 -37.92 29.19 11.55
C ILE A 174 -38.53 28.64 12.85
N TYR A 175 -37.90 27.62 13.44
CA TYR A 175 -38.41 26.99 14.64
C TYR A 175 -38.32 27.90 15.88
N ALA A 176 -37.23 28.66 16.02
CA ALA A 176 -37.05 29.64 17.08
C ALA A 176 -38.10 30.79 17.00
N LEU A 177 -38.47 31.23 15.80
CA LEU A 177 -39.51 32.27 15.61
C LEU A 177 -40.91 31.75 15.95
N ILE A 178 -41.22 30.51 15.60
CA ILE A 178 -42.57 29.93 15.81
C ILE A 178 -42.77 29.52 17.26
N ARG A 179 -41.83 28.82 17.87
CA ARG A 179 -41.95 28.22 19.21
C ARG A 179 -41.46 29.10 20.35
N LYS A 180 -40.66 30.11 20.05
CA LYS A 180 -40.02 31.02 21.07
C LYS A 180 -39.18 30.28 22.12
N ASP A 181 -38.88 29.01 21.90
CA ASP A 181 -38.00 28.21 22.74
C ASP A 181 -36.70 27.88 21.97
N VAL A 182 -35.63 28.57 22.39
CA VAL A 182 -34.32 28.48 21.72
C VAL A 182 -33.70 27.10 21.92
N LEU A 183 -33.91 26.46 23.07
CA LEU A 183 -33.33 25.16 23.36
C LEU A 183 -33.92 24.05 22.49
N GLU A 184 -35.26 24.03 22.36
CA GLU A 184 -35.92 23.10 21.44
C GLU A 184 -35.53 23.35 19.97
N ALA A 185 -35.37 24.60 19.57
CA ALA A 185 -34.94 24.98 18.21
C ALA A 185 -33.53 24.44 17.90
N ILE A 186 -32.59 24.53 18.84
CA ILE A 186 -31.24 23.99 18.69
C ILE A 186 -31.29 22.46 18.56
N LEU A 187 -32.01 21.79 19.45
CA LEU A 187 -32.09 20.32 19.42
C LEU A 187 -32.73 19.82 18.12
N PHE A 188 -33.76 20.51 17.62
CA PHE A 188 -34.40 20.16 16.37
C PHE A 188 -33.50 20.40 15.16
N ALA A 189 -32.81 21.55 15.07
CA ALA A 189 -31.86 21.85 14.01
C ALA A 189 -30.69 20.86 13.98
N LEU A 190 -30.19 20.48 15.16
CA LEU A 190 -29.13 19.46 15.30
C LEU A 190 -29.59 18.10 14.82
N SER A 191 -30.85 17.75 15.10
CA SER A 191 -31.48 16.51 14.63
C SER A 191 -31.57 16.46 13.10
N VAL A 192 -31.97 17.57 12.49
CA VAL A 192 -32.04 17.70 11.01
C VAL A 192 -30.64 17.62 10.41
N ALA A 193 -29.64 18.29 11.01
CA ALA A 193 -28.25 18.24 10.55
C ALA A 193 -27.71 16.80 10.54
N VAL A 194 -27.92 16.06 11.62
CA VAL A 194 -27.52 14.63 11.72
C VAL A 194 -28.24 13.77 10.69
N GLY A 195 -29.54 14.02 10.43
CA GLY A 195 -30.31 13.26 9.44
C GLY A 195 -29.91 13.50 7.99
N ILE A 196 -29.40 14.69 7.67
CA ILE A 196 -28.94 15.05 6.31
C ILE A 196 -27.45 14.69 6.11
N THR A 197 -26.72 14.35 7.17
CA THR A 197 -25.29 14.02 7.03
C THR A 197 -25.11 12.81 6.10
N PRO A 198 -24.37 12.93 5.01
CA PRO A 198 -24.17 11.82 4.08
C PRO A 198 -23.22 10.79 4.70
N THR A 199 -23.79 9.71 5.25
CA THR A 199 -23.05 8.63 5.93
C THR A 199 -22.38 7.64 4.97
N MET A 200 -22.68 7.75 3.67
CA MET A 200 -22.27 6.80 2.63
C MET A 200 -21.19 7.33 1.68
N LEU A 201 -20.59 8.49 1.94
CA LEU A 201 -19.49 8.97 1.10
C LEU A 201 -18.23 8.16 1.45
N PRO A 202 -17.64 7.44 0.47
CA PRO A 202 -16.37 6.77 0.67
C PRO A 202 -15.29 7.83 0.91
N MET A 203 -14.58 7.69 2.00
CA MET A 203 -13.35 8.42 2.28
C MET A 203 -12.17 7.77 1.57
#